data_46aa2e876be7292a3aa72d72de3aa75a
#
_entry.id   46aa2e876be7292a3aa72d72de3aa75a
#
_cell.length_a   1.000
_cell.length_b   1.000
_cell.length_c   1.000
_cell.angle_alpha   90.00
_cell.angle_beta   90.00
_cell.angle_gamma   90.00
#
_symmetry.space_group_name_H-M   'P 1'
#
loop_
_entity.id
_entity.type
_entity.pdbx_description
1 polymer ?
#
loop_
_entity_poly.entity_id
_entity_poly.type
_entity_poly.pdbx_seq_one_letter_code
_entity_poly.pdbx_strand_id
1 'polypeptide(L)'
;MDALFSCAKDRKALLGLCGDRLLFCAMAAAVLLFVLWPLLGIAAKSVNLGEGVSLAAYENLFRENGVLIRHSAFTGVLAAVFSTILGIAVALFIVTMKGRMKGIFMGILLMTMVSPPFISSLVYIQLFGKRGWITYRLLGLMLSPYNKWGIIIMQTVHFASLNALF
;
A
#
# COMPACT_ATOMS: atom_id res chain seq x y z
N MET A 1 19.02 -55.22 5.95
CA MET A 1 18.53 -54.36 4.85
C MET A 1 17.95 -53.06 5.38
N ASP A 2 17.32 -53.06 6.55
CA ASP A 2 16.67 -51.86 7.16
C ASP A 2 17.61 -50.73 7.61
N ALA A 3 18.85 -51.06 8.02
CA ALA A 3 19.82 -50.05 8.44
C ALA A 3 20.31 -49.15 7.30
N LEU A 4 20.40 -49.69 6.08
CA LEU A 4 20.79 -48.90 4.89
C LEU A 4 19.68 -47.94 4.44
N PHE A 5 18.40 -48.34 4.58
CA PHE A 5 17.26 -47.48 4.27
C PHE A 5 17.10 -46.33 5.29
N SER A 6 17.39 -46.61 6.58
CA SER A 6 17.37 -45.57 7.63
C SER A 6 18.43 -44.50 7.37
N CYS A 7 19.66 -44.90 7.06
CA CYS A 7 20.77 -43.99 6.77
C CYS A 7 20.53 -43.11 5.52
N ALA A 8 19.88 -43.65 4.49
CA ALA A 8 19.53 -42.92 3.29
C ALA A 8 18.39 -41.88 3.55
N LYS A 9 17.47 -42.19 4.44
CA LYS A 9 16.36 -41.29 4.83
C LYS A 9 16.88 -40.13 5.67
N ASP A 10 17.78 -40.37 6.59
CA ASP A 10 18.40 -39.34 7.43
C ASP A 10 19.27 -38.37 6.60
N ARG A 11 19.98 -38.91 5.60
CA ARG A 11 20.78 -38.11 4.68
C ARG A 11 19.93 -37.20 3.80
N LYS A 12 18.77 -37.64 3.34
CA LYS A 12 17.81 -36.77 2.61
C LYS A 12 17.19 -35.69 3.48
N ALA A 13 16.90 -36.03 4.73
CA ALA A 13 16.37 -35.07 5.70
C ALA A 13 17.43 -33.97 6.03
N LEU A 14 18.69 -34.36 6.21
CA LEU A 14 19.79 -33.42 6.45
C LEU A 14 20.08 -32.53 5.22
N LEU A 15 20.00 -33.08 4.02
CA LEU A 15 20.17 -32.32 2.76
C LEU A 15 19.01 -31.33 2.57
N GLY A 16 17.77 -31.70 2.93
CA GLY A 16 16.62 -30.81 2.92
C GLY A 16 16.78 -29.63 3.90
N LEU A 17 17.15 -29.93 5.16
CA LEU A 17 17.40 -28.90 6.18
C LEU A 17 18.55 -27.95 5.81
N CYS A 18 19.59 -28.47 5.15
CA CYS A 18 20.71 -27.65 4.67
C CYS A 18 20.27 -26.76 3.49
N GLY A 19 19.47 -27.30 2.57
CA GLY A 19 18.89 -26.56 1.45
C GLY A 19 17.96 -25.43 1.90
N ASP A 20 17.07 -25.70 2.86
CA ASP A 20 16.14 -24.70 3.40
C ASP A 20 16.90 -23.56 4.11
N ARG A 21 17.93 -23.89 4.88
CA ARG A 21 18.79 -22.87 5.52
C ARG A 21 19.55 -22.04 4.49
N LEU A 22 20.07 -22.66 3.45
CA LEU A 22 20.77 -21.97 2.37
C LEU A 22 19.83 -21.01 1.61
N LEU A 23 18.62 -21.46 1.30
CA LEU A 23 17.58 -20.63 0.70
C LEU A 23 17.21 -19.45 1.61
N PHE A 24 17.02 -19.71 2.90
CA PHE A 24 16.72 -18.65 3.86
C PHE A 24 17.85 -17.62 3.93
N CYS A 25 19.10 -18.07 4.01
CA CYS A 25 20.28 -17.18 4.01
C CYS A 25 20.39 -16.39 2.70
N ALA A 26 20.13 -17.02 1.55
CA ALA A 26 20.15 -16.35 0.26
C ALA A 26 19.05 -15.27 0.15
N MET A 27 17.83 -15.58 0.61
CA MET A 27 16.73 -14.60 0.67
C MET A 27 17.05 -13.45 1.63
N ALA A 28 17.57 -13.76 2.82
CA ALA A 28 17.97 -12.74 3.79
C ALA A 28 19.09 -11.84 3.22
N ALA A 29 20.09 -12.42 2.58
CA ALA A 29 21.17 -11.68 1.92
C ALA A 29 20.62 -10.80 0.78
N ALA A 30 19.69 -11.30 -0.02
CA ALA A 30 19.04 -10.51 -1.06
C ALA A 30 18.28 -9.32 -0.48
N VAL A 31 17.50 -9.51 0.60
CA VAL A 31 16.78 -8.42 1.27
C VAL A 31 17.78 -7.40 1.84
N LEU A 32 18.82 -7.86 2.51
CA LEU A 32 19.87 -6.96 3.04
C LEU A 32 20.54 -6.15 1.93
N LEU A 33 20.88 -6.78 0.82
CA LEU A 33 21.60 -6.14 -0.26
C LEU A 33 20.70 -5.22 -1.10
N PHE A 34 19.50 -5.64 -1.47
CA PHE A 34 18.64 -4.90 -2.39
C PHE A 34 17.68 -3.94 -1.69
N VAL A 35 17.37 -4.13 -0.43
CA VAL A 35 16.45 -3.28 0.33
C VAL A 35 17.19 -2.42 1.34
N LEU A 36 17.93 -3.03 2.27
CA LEU A 36 18.56 -2.26 3.34
C LEU A 36 19.74 -1.42 2.85
N TRP A 37 20.57 -1.92 1.94
CA TRP A 37 21.71 -1.16 1.42
C TRP A 37 21.31 0.16 0.76
N PRO A 38 20.36 0.22 -0.19
CA PRO A 38 19.90 1.48 -0.77
C PRO A 38 19.25 2.41 0.28
N LEU A 39 18.49 1.88 1.23
CA LEU A 39 17.87 2.68 2.29
C LEU A 39 18.93 3.34 3.19
N LEU A 40 19.94 2.56 3.59
CA LEU A 40 21.07 3.09 4.37
C LEU A 40 21.86 4.12 3.56
N GLY A 41 22.04 3.90 2.25
CA GLY A 41 22.69 4.85 1.35
C GLY A 41 21.94 6.18 1.27
N ILE A 42 20.60 6.15 1.18
CA ILE A 42 19.75 7.34 1.20
C ILE A 42 19.84 8.03 2.57
N ALA A 43 19.73 7.28 3.65
CA ALA A 43 19.83 7.82 5.01
C ALA A 43 21.21 8.49 5.26
N ALA A 44 22.29 7.83 4.85
CA ALA A 44 23.63 8.39 4.98
C ALA A 44 23.81 9.68 4.17
N LYS A 45 23.29 9.71 2.93
CA LYS A 45 23.34 10.90 2.08
C LYS A 45 22.47 12.03 2.60
N SER A 46 21.35 11.73 3.26
CA SER A 46 20.44 12.76 3.81
C SER A 46 21.08 13.53 4.97
N VAL A 47 22.03 12.93 5.65
CA VAL A 47 22.75 13.56 6.78
C VAL A 47 24.13 14.08 6.37
N ASN A 48 24.71 13.56 5.27
CA ASN A 48 26.05 13.94 4.80
C ASN A 48 25.95 14.67 3.44
N LEU A 49 25.93 16.00 3.51
CA LEU A 49 25.82 16.89 2.35
C LEU A 49 27.17 17.32 1.75
N GLY A 50 28.25 16.57 2.02
CA GLY A 50 29.58 16.83 1.45
C GLY A 50 30.53 17.64 2.34
N GLU A 51 30.03 18.39 3.31
CA GLU A 51 30.84 19.19 4.25
C GLU A 51 30.80 18.65 5.71
N GLY A 52 30.41 17.37 5.88
CA GLY A 52 30.26 16.73 7.18
C GLY A 52 28.82 16.40 7.55
N VAL A 53 28.64 15.83 8.73
CA VAL A 53 27.33 15.44 9.25
C VAL A 53 26.54 16.68 9.62
N SER A 54 25.46 16.97 8.90
CA SER A 54 24.62 18.16 9.10
C SER A 54 23.14 17.83 8.92
N LEU A 55 22.30 18.39 9.78
CA LEU A 55 20.84 18.33 9.68
C LEU A 55 20.24 19.51 8.92
N ALA A 56 21.07 20.36 8.32
CA ALA A 56 20.63 21.56 7.60
C ALA A 56 19.64 21.26 6.46
N ALA A 57 19.78 20.10 5.80
CA ALA A 57 18.82 19.65 4.79
C ALA A 57 17.41 19.45 5.35
N TYR A 58 17.30 18.90 6.55
CA TYR A 58 16.02 18.71 7.23
C TYR A 58 15.42 20.03 7.70
N GLU A 59 16.24 20.96 8.22
CA GLU A 59 15.80 22.30 8.61
C GLU A 59 15.26 23.06 7.39
N ASN A 60 15.98 23.06 6.28
CA ASN A 60 15.55 23.68 5.02
C ASN A 60 14.26 23.03 4.49
N LEU A 61 14.15 21.70 4.57
CA LEU A 61 12.94 20.97 4.15
C LEU A 61 11.72 21.42 4.95
N PHE A 62 11.81 21.54 6.26
CA PHE A 62 10.71 22.03 7.09
C PHE A 62 10.40 23.50 6.85
N ARG A 63 11.41 24.32 6.62
CA ARG A 63 11.27 25.76 6.39
C ARG A 63 10.65 26.06 5.02
N GLU A 64 11.09 25.39 3.97
CA GLU A 64 10.62 25.63 2.60
C GLU A 64 9.35 24.83 2.26
N ASN A 65 9.26 23.58 2.74
CA ASN A 65 8.18 22.67 2.39
C ASN A 65 7.19 22.41 3.52
N GLY A 66 7.23 23.18 4.61
CA GLY A 66 6.34 23.01 5.76
C GLY A 66 4.85 23.03 5.40
N VAL A 67 4.47 23.85 4.41
CA VAL A 67 3.09 23.90 3.90
C VAL A 67 2.69 22.59 3.21
N LEU A 68 3.59 22.01 2.42
CA LEU A 68 3.35 20.73 1.73
C LEU A 68 3.21 19.59 2.73
N ILE A 69 4.10 19.54 3.73
CA ILE A 69 4.06 18.53 4.81
C ILE A 69 2.73 18.61 5.56
N ARG A 70 2.30 19.82 5.92
CA ARG A 70 1.01 20.03 6.61
C ARG A 70 -0.17 19.61 5.75
N HIS A 71 -0.17 19.94 4.46
CA HIS A 71 -1.24 19.50 3.55
C HIS A 71 -1.26 17.98 3.37
N SER A 72 -0.10 17.34 3.26
CA SER A 72 0.00 15.89 3.17
C SER A 72 -0.49 15.20 4.44
N ALA A 73 -0.09 15.69 5.61
CA ALA A 73 -0.57 15.18 6.89
C ALA A 73 -2.09 15.36 7.03
N PHE A 74 -2.62 16.53 6.69
CA PHE A 74 -4.06 16.81 6.72
C PHE A 74 -4.84 15.86 5.81
N THR A 75 -4.43 15.71 4.54
CA THR A 75 -5.11 14.82 3.59
C THR A 75 -5.03 13.37 4.04
N GLY A 76 -3.89 12.93 4.56
CA GLY A 76 -3.70 11.56 5.05
C GLY A 76 -4.59 11.25 6.26
N VAL A 77 -4.63 12.15 7.25
CA VAL A 77 -5.49 11.98 8.45
C VAL A 77 -6.97 11.96 8.08
N LEU A 78 -7.43 12.90 7.26
CA LEU A 78 -8.83 12.92 6.84
C LEU A 78 -9.20 11.67 6.03
N ALA A 79 -8.36 11.26 5.09
CA ALA A 79 -8.59 10.04 4.32
C ALA A 79 -8.64 8.81 5.22
N ALA A 80 -7.77 8.70 6.22
CA ALA A 80 -7.77 7.60 7.18
C ALA A 80 -9.08 7.57 8.00
N VAL A 81 -9.50 8.70 8.53
CA VAL A 81 -10.76 8.79 9.31
C VAL A 81 -11.97 8.41 8.45
N PHE A 82 -12.11 9.03 7.29
CA PHE A 82 -13.26 8.75 6.41
C PHE A 82 -13.25 7.33 5.86
N SER A 83 -12.09 6.78 5.50
CA SER A 83 -11.98 5.41 5.01
C SER A 83 -12.31 4.39 6.11
N THR A 84 -11.94 4.67 7.35
CA THR A 84 -12.30 3.81 8.48
C THR A 84 -13.79 3.82 8.76
N ILE A 85 -14.41 5.00 8.80
CA ILE A 85 -15.86 5.13 8.99
C ILE A 85 -16.62 4.41 7.87
N LEU A 86 -16.23 4.65 6.61
CA LEU A 86 -16.86 4.03 5.46
C LEU A 86 -16.60 2.51 5.43
N GLY A 87 -15.40 2.07 5.78
CA GLY A 87 -15.04 0.65 5.87
C GLY A 87 -15.88 -0.09 6.91
N ILE A 88 -16.04 0.49 8.11
CA ILE A 88 -16.91 -0.07 9.16
C ILE A 88 -18.37 -0.14 8.66
N ALA A 89 -18.87 0.91 8.04
CA ALA A 89 -20.25 0.92 7.50
C ALA A 89 -20.45 -0.18 6.44
N VAL A 90 -19.50 -0.36 5.52
CA VAL A 90 -19.52 -1.43 4.51
C VAL A 90 -19.42 -2.81 5.16
N ALA A 91 -18.54 -2.99 6.14
CA ALA A 91 -18.39 -4.25 6.87
C ALA A 91 -19.71 -4.64 7.58
N LEU A 92 -20.32 -3.70 8.31
CA LEU A 92 -21.61 -3.91 8.96
C LEU A 92 -22.71 -4.27 7.95
N PHE A 93 -22.74 -3.57 6.82
CA PHE A 93 -23.70 -3.87 5.76
C PHE A 93 -23.53 -5.30 5.21
N ILE A 94 -22.30 -5.74 4.97
CA ILE A 94 -21.99 -7.10 4.49
C ILE A 94 -22.33 -8.16 5.54
N VAL A 95 -22.13 -7.88 6.83
CA VAL A 95 -22.50 -8.82 7.90
C VAL A 95 -24.02 -9.06 7.97
N THR A 96 -24.82 -8.04 7.68
CA THR A 96 -26.29 -8.17 7.65
C THR A 96 -26.80 -8.91 6.42
N MET A 97 -26.00 -9.01 5.36
CA MET A 97 -26.37 -9.72 4.15
C MET A 97 -26.36 -11.24 4.32
N LYS A 98 -27.31 -11.91 3.64
CA LYS A 98 -27.44 -13.38 3.63
C LYS A 98 -27.30 -13.93 2.20
N GLY A 99 -26.87 -15.19 2.11
CA GLY A 99 -26.84 -15.94 0.86
C GLY A 99 -25.78 -15.47 -0.15
N ARG A 100 -26.10 -15.60 -1.44
CA ARG A 100 -25.18 -15.33 -2.56
C ARG A 100 -24.71 -13.90 -2.65
N MET A 101 -25.53 -12.93 -2.21
CA MET A 101 -25.19 -11.52 -2.26
C MET A 101 -23.96 -11.19 -1.42
N LYS A 102 -23.85 -11.79 -0.23
CA LYS A 102 -22.66 -11.63 0.63
C LYS A 102 -21.37 -12.04 -0.10
N GLY A 103 -21.39 -13.19 -0.80
CA GLY A 103 -20.25 -13.67 -1.57
C GLY A 103 -19.85 -12.74 -2.71
N ILE A 104 -20.83 -12.17 -3.41
CA ILE A 104 -20.58 -11.22 -4.51
C ILE A 104 -19.92 -9.94 -3.98
N PHE A 105 -20.46 -9.34 -2.92
CA PHE A 105 -19.86 -8.14 -2.32
C PHE A 105 -18.46 -8.39 -1.78
N MET A 106 -18.23 -9.52 -1.10
CA MET A 106 -16.91 -9.92 -0.63
C MET A 106 -15.93 -10.09 -1.80
N GLY A 107 -16.37 -10.72 -2.91
CA GLY A 107 -15.58 -10.87 -4.12
C GLY A 107 -15.19 -9.53 -4.76
N ILE A 108 -16.12 -8.57 -4.80
CA ILE A 108 -15.85 -7.21 -5.29
C ILE A 108 -14.81 -6.51 -4.42
N LEU A 109 -14.93 -6.59 -3.09
CA LEU A 109 -13.94 -5.99 -2.18
C LEU A 109 -12.56 -6.63 -2.36
N LEU A 110 -12.47 -7.95 -2.49
CA LEU A 110 -11.21 -8.65 -2.76
C LEU A 110 -10.59 -8.22 -4.09
N MET A 111 -11.41 -8.04 -5.15
CA MET A 111 -10.93 -7.54 -6.43
C MET A 111 -10.36 -6.12 -6.34
N THR A 112 -10.96 -5.24 -5.54
CA THR A 112 -10.41 -3.89 -5.33
C THR A 112 -9.07 -3.91 -4.61
N MET A 113 -8.84 -4.87 -3.72
CA MET A 113 -7.57 -5.04 -3.01
C MET A 113 -6.43 -5.53 -3.93
N VAL A 114 -6.76 -6.42 -4.87
CA VAL A 114 -5.77 -6.97 -5.83
C VAL A 114 -5.39 -5.91 -6.88
N SER A 115 -6.27 -4.94 -7.13
CA SER A 115 -6.02 -3.90 -8.14
C SER A 115 -4.87 -2.97 -7.71
N PRO A 116 -3.86 -2.73 -8.58
CA PRO A 116 -2.80 -1.79 -8.29
C PRO A 116 -3.34 -0.37 -8.00
N PRO A 117 -2.80 0.36 -7.03
CA PRO A 117 -3.32 1.67 -6.61
C PRO A 117 -3.40 2.72 -7.73
N PHE A 118 -2.51 2.64 -8.74
CA PHE A 118 -2.53 3.58 -9.87
C PHE A 118 -3.74 3.37 -10.78
N ILE A 119 -4.28 2.15 -10.90
CA ILE A 119 -5.49 1.87 -11.71
C ILE A 119 -6.68 2.59 -11.08
N SER A 120 -6.84 2.52 -9.76
CA SER A 120 -7.89 3.23 -9.05
C SER A 120 -7.81 4.74 -9.29
N SER A 121 -6.60 5.30 -9.32
CA SER A 121 -6.37 6.72 -9.62
C SER A 121 -6.75 7.09 -11.04
N LEU A 122 -6.40 6.25 -12.03
CA LEU A 122 -6.77 6.47 -13.43
C LEU A 122 -8.29 6.40 -13.63
N VAL A 123 -8.95 5.40 -13.05
CA VAL A 123 -10.41 5.26 -13.10
C VAL A 123 -11.09 6.47 -12.46
N TYR A 124 -10.60 6.94 -11.32
CA TYR A 124 -11.12 8.14 -10.67
C TYR A 124 -11.00 9.37 -11.57
N ILE A 125 -9.85 9.57 -12.22
CA ILE A 125 -9.63 10.67 -13.16
C ILE A 125 -10.55 10.56 -14.38
N GLN A 126 -10.74 9.35 -14.92
CA GLN A 126 -11.64 9.12 -16.05
C GLN A 126 -13.11 9.37 -15.69
N LEU A 127 -13.54 9.01 -14.49
CA LEU A 127 -14.92 9.20 -14.06
C LEU A 127 -15.20 10.63 -13.60
N PHE A 128 -14.32 11.22 -12.81
CA PHE A 128 -14.53 12.49 -12.11
C PHE A 128 -13.61 13.63 -12.60
N GLY A 129 -12.79 13.41 -13.64
CA GLY A 129 -11.95 14.44 -14.24
C GLY A 129 -12.74 15.60 -14.84
N LYS A 130 -12.04 16.67 -15.27
CA LYS A 130 -12.65 17.85 -15.91
C LYS A 130 -13.56 17.51 -17.10
N ARG A 131 -13.23 16.44 -17.84
CA ARG A 131 -14.05 15.86 -18.91
C ARG A 131 -14.46 14.43 -18.57
N GLY A 132 -14.62 14.15 -17.26
CA GLY A 132 -14.97 12.82 -16.76
C GLY A 132 -16.36 12.38 -17.20
N TRP A 133 -16.52 11.08 -17.28
CA TRP A 133 -17.76 10.47 -17.74
C TRP A 133 -18.96 10.82 -16.83
N ILE A 134 -18.74 10.87 -15.52
CA ILE A 134 -19.79 11.22 -14.55
C ILE A 134 -19.94 12.74 -14.44
N THR A 135 -18.85 13.47 -14.23
CA THR A 135 -18.90 14.91 -13.95
C THR A 135 -19.35 15.72 -15.16
N TYR A 136 -18.79 15.46 -16.33
CA TYR A 136 -19.08 16.23 -17.52
C TYR A 136 -20.25 15.67 -18.34
N ARG A 137 -20.23 14.35 -18.64
CA ARG A 137 -21.28 13.76 -19.49
C ARG A 137 -22.62 13.56 -18.80
N LEU A 138 -22.62 13.17 -17.51
CA LEU A 138 -23.85 12.88 -16.79
C LEU A 138 -24.38 14.08 -16.04
N LEU A 139 -23.51 14.85 -15.37
CA LEU A 139 -23.91 15.97 -14.50
C LEU A 139 -23.72 17.33 -15.14
N GLY A 140 -23.02 17.44 -16.29
CA GLY A 140 -22.74 18.71 -16.96
C GLY A 140 -21.84 19.65 -16.15
N LEU A 141 -21.17 19.15 -15.11
CA LEU A 141 -20.36 19.93 -14.19
C LEU A 141 -18.89 19.87 -14.58
N MET A 142 -18.23 21.03 -14.68
CA MET A 142 -16.77 21.12 -14.86
C MET A 142 -16.09 21.16 -13.51
N LEU A 143 -16.09 20.07 -12.75
CA LEU A 143 -15.38 19.97 -11.49
C LEU A 143 -13.92 19.58 -11.74
N SER A 144 -13.02 20.20 -11.00
CA SER A 144 -11.60 19.79 -11.00
C SER A 144 -11.34 18.85 -9.83
N PRO A 145 -11.10 17.55 -10.07
CA PRO A 145 -10.80 16.59 -9.01
C PRO A 145 -9.35 16.73 -8.51
N TYR A 146 -8.55 17.60 -9.19
CA TYR A 146 -7.13 17.79 -8.90
C TYR A 146 -6.92 18.78 -7.75
N ASN A 147 -7.63 18.58 -6.64
CA ASN A 147 -7.49 19.35 -5.42
C ASN A 147 -7.39 18.41 -4.21
N LYS A 148 -7.09 18.96 -3.03
CA LYS A 148 -6.96 18.18 -1.79
C LYS A 148 -8.20 17.34 -1.47
N TRP A 149 -9.40 17.82 -1.77
CA TRP A 149 -10.65 17.10 -1.53
C TRP A 149 -10.81 15.90 -2.48
N GLY A 150 -10.43 16.06 -3.74
CA GLY A 150 -10.42 14.96 -4.70
C GLY A 150 -9.48 13.83 -4.27
N ILE A 151 -8.30 14.17 -3.75
CA ILE A 151 -7.36 13.18 -3.22
C ILE A 151 -7.95 12.47 -2.00
N ILE A 152 -8.57 13.21 -1.07
CA ILE A 152 -9.20 12.62 0.12
C ILE A 152 -10.31 11.65 -0.28
N ILE A 153 -11.19 12.04 -1.21
CA ILE A 153 -12.29 11.18 -1.66
C ILE A 153 -11.75 9.90 -2.31
N MET A 154 -10.78 10.04 -3.22
CA MET A 154 -10.17 8.90 -3.90
C MET A 154 -9.51 7.93 -2.91
N GLN A 155 -8.71 8.45 -1.97
CA GLN A 155 -8.06 7.64 -0.95
C GLN A 155 -9.09 7.00 0.00
N THR A 156 -10.15 7.73 0.36
CA THR A 156 -11.23 7.21 1.20
C THR A 156 -11.88 5.98 0.56
N VAL A 157 -12.27 6.06 -0.70
CA VAL A 157 -12.90 4.94 -1.41
C VAL A 157 -11.93 3.76 -1.56
N HIS A 158 -10.67 4.04 -1.90
CA HIS A 158 -9.65 3.00 -2.08
C HIS A 158 -9.38 2.24 -0.76
N PHE A 159 -9.14 2.95 0.34
CA PHE A 159 -8.84 2.33 1.62
C PHE A 159 -10.07 1.81 2.36
N ALA A 160 -11.28 2.28 2.05
CA ALA A 160 -12.50 1.77 2.65
C ALA A 160 -12.72 0.28 2.35
N SER A 161 -12.39 -0.17 1.13
CA SER A 161 -12.48 -1.60 0.78
C SER A 161 -11.49 -2.46 1.59
N LEU A 162 -10.29 -1.96 1.83
CA LEU A 162 -9.32 -2.62 2.70
C LEU A 162 -9.82 -2.68 4.15
N ASN A 163 -10.26 -1.54 4.70
CA ASN A 163 -10.77 -1.45 6.07
C ASN A 163 -12.05 -2.27 6.30
N ALA A 164 -12.84 -2.53 5.26
CA ALA A 164 -14.03 -3.36 5.36
C ALA A 164 -13.72 -4.87 5.40
N LEU A 165 -12.53 -5.29 4.98
CA LEU A 165 -12.09 -6.69 4.96
C LEU A 165 -11.38 -7.09 6.26
N PHE A 166 -10.77 -6.14 6.96
CA PHE A 166 -10.09 -6.34 8.25
C PHE A 166 -10.97 -5.93 9.44
#